data_778f8a34dabe8b71908f58c3d7e9d36f
#
_entry.id   778f8a34dabe8b71908f58c3d7e9d36f
#
_cell.length_a   1.000
_cell.length_b   1.000
_cell.length_c   1.000
_cell.angle_alpha   90.00
_cell.angle_beta   90.00
_cell.angle_gamma   90.00
#
_symmetry.space_group_name_H-M   'P 1'
#
loop_
_entity.id
_entity.type
_entity.pdbx_description
1 polymer ?
#
loop_
_entity_poly.entity_id
_entity_poly.type
_entity_poly.pdbx_seq_one_letter_code
_entity_poly.pdbx_strand_id
1 'polypeptide(L)'
;MARNKYPEVTVERILDVSQRLFLEKGYDNTTIQDIVDELGGLSKGAIYHHFKSKEEIMDAVGDRMFFANNPFEAVRKRSDLNGLQKLREVVRLNQSDESRTDMTVQSIPITRNPRILVEMIDSNRRILTPYFLELIEEGNQDGSIHTEYAHEIAELLPLLTSLWLLPSVFPATKKQMRRKFYFLGDMLEKMGCLLYTSDA
;
A
#
# COMPACT_ATOMS: atom_id res chain seq x y z
N MET A 1 -38.00 -4.84 7.62
CA MET A 1 -36.71 -4.82 6.87
C MET A 1 -35.95 -6.09 7.23
N ALA A 2 -35.64 -6.93 6.26
CA ALA A 2 -34.86 -8.16 6.51
C ALA A 2 -33.44 -7.76 6.92
N ARG A 3 -33.04 -8.15 8.13
CA ARG A 3 -31.68 -7.98 8.64
C ARG A 3 -30.74 -8.77 7.73
N ASN A 4 -29.74 -8.12 7.13
CA ASN A 4 -28.77 -8.78 6.24
C ASN A 4 -28.10 -9.94 6.97
N LYS A 5 -28.38 -11.17 6.48
CA LYS A 5 -27.96 -12.41 7.13
C LYS A 5 -26.46 -12.66 7.01
N TYR A 6 -25.78 -11.96 6.07
CA TYR A 6 -24.35 -12.11 5.78
C TYR A 6 -23.72 -10.74 5.43
N PRO A 7 -23.45 -9.90 6.43
CA PRO A 7 -22.88 -8.56 6.20
C PRO A 7 -21.51 -8.63 5.48
N GLU A 8 -20.70 -9.65 5.76
CA GLU A 8 -19.38 -9.87 5.15
C GLU A 8 -19.48 -10.13 3.64
N VAL A 9 -20.42 -10.96 3.21
CA VAL A 9 -20.66 -11.22 1.77
C VAL A 9 -21.07 -9.95 1.02
N THR A 10 -21.79 -9.06 1.69
CA THR A 10 -22.21 -7.79 1.09
C THR A 10 -21.01 -6.84 0.94
N VAL A 11 -20.16 -6.77 1.94
CA VAL A 11 -18.92 -5.96 1.89
C VAL A 11 -18.03 -6.44 0.74
N GLU A 12 -17.74 -7.74 0.67
CA GLU A 12 -16.92 -8.30 -0.42
C GLU A 12 -17.48 -7.96 -1.80
N ARG A 13 -18.80 -8.11 -2.01
CA ARG A 13 -19.44 -7.75 -3.28
C ARG A 13 -19.32 -6.26 -3.60
N ILE A 14 -19.44 -5.38 -2.61
CA ILE A 14 -19.25 -3.94 -2.79
C ILE A 14 -17.80 -3.67 -3.20
N LEU A 15 -16.83 -4.29 -2.54
CA LEU A 15 -15.41 -4.11 -2.84
C LEU A 15 -15.05 -4.66 -4.24
N ASP A 16 -15.57 -5.83 -4.64
CA ASP A 16 -15.32 -6.41 -5.97
C ASP A 16 -15.83 -5.50 -7.09
N VAL A 17 -17.07 -5.03 -6.98
CA VAL A 17 -17.68 -4.15 -7.98
C VAL A 17 -16.94 -2.80 -8.01
N SER A 18 -16.64 -2.24 -6.84
CA SER A 18 -15.95 -0.96 -6.74
C SER A 18 -14.55 -1.02 -7.32
N GLN A 19 -13.78 -2.05 -6.99
CA GLN A 19 -12.45 -2.28 -7.55
C GLN A 19 -12.50 -2.34 -9.08
N ARG A 20 -13.41 -3.13 -9.65
CA ARG A 20 -13.58 -3.23 -11.10
C ARG A 20 -13.93 -1.89 -11.72
N LEU A 21 -14.92 -1.17 -11.19
CA LEU A 21 -15.32 0.13 -11.71
C LEU A 21 -14.22 1.19 -11.59
N PHE A 22 -13.45 1.20 -10.49
CA PHE A 22 -12.31 2.10 -10.33
C PHE A 22 -11.21 1.83 -11.36
N LEU A 23 -11.00 0.57 -11.73
CA LEU A 23 -10.04 0.18 -12.76
C LEU A 23 -10.55 0.53 -14.17
N GLU A 24 -11.82 0.29 -14.48
CA GLU A 24 -12.40 0.47 -15.82
C GLU A 24 -12.70 1.94 -16.14
N LYS A 25 -13.33 2.67 -15.21
CA LYS A 25 -13.80 4.05 -15.42
C LYS A 25 -12.91 5.10 -14.78
N GLY A 26 -12.00 4.68 -13.89
CA GLY A 26 -11.24 5.56 -13.00
C GLY A 26 -12.06 5.95 -11.75
N TYR A 27 -11.33 6.25 -10.66
CA TYR A 27 -11.95 6.61 -9.39
C TYR A 27 -12.85 7.86 -9.50
N ASP A 28 -12.37 8.93 -10.14
CA ASP A 28 -13.12 10.20 -10.23
C ASP A 28 -14.43 10.04 -10.99
N ASN A 29 -14.46 9.20 -12.02
CA ASN A 29 -15.62 8.96 -12.88
C ASN A 29 -16.58 7.90 -12.35
N THR A 30 -16.24 7.23 -11.24
CA THR A 30 -17.09 6.23 -10.60
C THR A 30 -17.90 6.88 -9.47
N THR A 31 -19.20 6.73 -9.50
CA THR A 31 -20.11 7.22 -8.43
C THR A 31 -20.61 6.07 -7.56
N ILE A 32 -21.11 6.39 -6.37
CA ILE A 32 -21.82 5.39 -5.53
C ILE A 32 -23.05 4.83 -6.27
N GLN A 33 -23.67 5.62 -7.15
CA GLN A 33 -24.81 5.15 -7.94
C GLN A 33 -24.37 4.10 -8.96
N ASP A 34 -23.23 4.27 -9.64
CA ASP A 34 -22.68 3.25 -10.54
C ASP A 34 -22.45 1.91 -9.80
N ILE A 35 -21.93 1.98 -8.58
CA ILE A 35 -21.72 0.78 -7.76
C ILE A 35 -23.06 0.11 -7.40
N VAL A 36 -24.08 0.91 -7.01
CA VAL A 36 -25.43 0.41 -6.71
C VAL A 36 -26.05 -0.28 -7.94
N ASP A 37 -25.97 0.35 -9.10
CA ASP A 37 -26.56 -0.14 -10.33
C ASP A 37 -25.93 -1.48 -10.76
N GLU A 38 -24.62 -1.58 -10.61
CA GLU A 38 -23.86 -2.79 -10.95
C GLU A 38 -24.08 -3.94 -9.95
N LEU A 39 -24.31 -3.63 -8.67
CA LEU A 39 -24.58 -4.63 -7.66
C LEU A 39 -25.93 -5.33 -7.81
N GLY A 40 -26.88 -4.72 -8.49
CA GLY A 40 -28.21 -5.26 -8.73
C GLY A 40 -28.91 -5.73 -7.44
N GLY A 41 -29.86 -4.96 -6.94
CA GLY A 41 -30.65 -5.33 -5.76
C GLY A 41 -30.14 -4.81 -4.40
N LEU A 42 -29.04 -4.05 -4.36
CA LEU A 42 -28.63 -3.26 -3.19
C LEU A 42 -29.05 -1.81 -3.37
N SER A 43 -29.54 -1.21 -2.29
CA SER A 43 -29.85 0.23 -2.29
C SER A 43 -28.62 1.06 -1.90
N LYS A 44 -28.63 2.34 -2.29
CA LYS A 44 -27.61 3.31 -1.86
C LYS A 44 -27.48 3.38 -0.33
N GLY A 45 -28.61 3.27 0.39
CA GLY A 45 -28.62 3.20 1.87
C GLY A 45 -27.91 1.95 2.41
N ALA A 46 -27.98 0.82 1.70
CA ALA A 46 -27.29 -0.40 2.10
C ALA A 46 -25.75 -0.23 1.96
N ILE A 47 -25.27 0.47 0.93
CA ILE A 47 -23.84 0.80 0.83
C ILE A 47 -23.41 1.72 1.97
N TYR A 48 -24.17 2.79 2.23
CA TYR A 48 -23.85 3.75 3.31
C TYR A 48 -23.95 3.16 4.72
N HIS A 49 -24.58 2.00 4.87
CA HIS A 49 -24.55 1.25 6.13
C HIS A 49 -23.15 0.63 6.39
N HIS A 50 -22.41 0.29 5.34
CA HIS A 50 -21.08 -0.31 5.44
C HIS A 50 -19.95 0.70 5.27
N PHE A 51 -20.10 1.66 4.37
CA PHE A 51 -19.07 2.64 4.00
C PHE A 51 -19.69 4.05 3.99
N LYS A 52 -19.07 4.98 4.71
CA LYS A 52 -19.58 6.35 4.84
C LYS A 52 -19.36 7.19 3.59
N SER A 53 -18.38 6.80 2.75
CA SER A 53 -17.99 7.54 1.55
C SER A 53 -17.38 6.64 0.48
N LYS A 54 -17.19 7.16 -0.73
CA LYS A 54 -16.47 6.49 -1.81
C LYS A 54 -14.98 6.32 -1.47
N GLU A 55 -14.42 7.27 -0.74
CA GLU A 55 -13.05 7.23 -0.23
C GLU A 55 -12.84 6.04 0.70
N GLU A 56 -13.77 5.80 1.65
CA GLU A 56 -13.70 4.65 2.56
C GLU A 56 -13.79 3.31 1.80
N ILE A 57 -14.58 3.25 0.72
CA ILE A 57 -14.60 2.07 -0.16
C ILE A 57 -13.24 1.89 -0.85
N MET A 58 -12.64 2.98 -1.33
CA MET A 58 -11.32 2.92 -1.99
C MET A 58 -10.21 2.47 -1.04
N ASP A 59 -10.23 2.99 0.19
CA ASP A 59 -9.30 2.57 1.25
C ASP A 59 -9.44 1.06 1.53
N ALA A 60 -10.67 0.58 1.72
CA ALA A 60 -10.94 -0.84 1.94
C ALA A 60 -10.55 -1.73 0.73
N VAL A 61 -10.69 -1.25 -0.50
CA VAL A 61 -10.19 -1.94 -1.70
C VAL A 61 -8.66 -2.01 -1.66
N GLY A 62 -7.98 -0.91 -1.30
CA GLY A 62 -6.53 -0.86 -1.16
C GLY A 62 -6.01 -1.80 -0.07
N ASP A 63 -6.63 -1.78 1.10
CA ASP A 63 -6.31 -2.69 2.22
C ASP A 63 -6.48 -4.15 1.79
N ARG A 64 -7.61 -4.50 1.17
CA ARG A 64 -7.87 -5.87 0.68
C ARG A 64 -6.80 -6.34 -0.31
N MET A 65 -6.40 -5.50 -1.24
CA MET A 65 -5.35 -5.83 -2.21
C MET A 65 -3.98 -5.98 -1.55
N PHE A 66 -3.68 -5.12 -0.57
CA PHE A 66 -2.46 -5.27 0.21
C PHE A 66 -2.43 -6.60 0.96
N PHE A 67 -3.51 -6.94 1.68
CA PHE A 67 -3.54 -8.17 2.47
C PHE A 67 -3.63 -9.45 1.63
N ALA A 68 -4.23 -9.39 0.42
CA ALA A 68 -4.27 -10.53 -0.50
C ALA A 68 -2.87 -10.97 -0.97
N ASN A 69 -1.95 -10.01 -1.18
CA ASN A 69 -0.58 -10.23 -1.63
C ASN A 69 0.43 -9.53 -0.70
N ASN A 70 0.28 -9.72 0.62
CA ASN A 70 1.12 -9.06 1.60
C ASN A 70 2.56 -9.62 1.58
N PRO A 71 3.56 -8.85 1.07
CA PRO A 71 4.93 -9.32 0.98
C PRO A 71 5.57 -9.53 2.37
N PHE A 72 5.12 -8.83 3.39
CA PHE A 72 5.64 -8.99 4.75
C PHE A 72 5.24 -10.34 5.34
N GLU A 73 4.00 -10.78 5.14
CA GLU A 73 3.55 -12.11 5.58
C GLU A 73 4.27 -13.24 4.83
N ALA A 74 4.63 -13.03 3.56
CA ALA A 74 5.41 -13.98 2.79
C ALA A 74 6.83 -14.16 3.36
N VAL A 75 7.50 -13.07 3.78
CA VAL A 75 8.87 -13.13 4.30
C VAL A 75 8.93 -13.43 5.79
N ARG A 76 7.91 -13.09 6.58
CA ARG A 76 7.85 -13.32 8.02
C ARG A 76 8.11 -14.79 8.37
N LYS A 77 7.59 -15.72 7.57
CA LYS A 77 7.73 -17.18 7.75
C LYS A 77 9.07 -17.74 7.27
N ARG A 78 9.93 -16.93 6.67
CA ARG A 78 11.23 -17.33 6.11
C ARG A 78 12.30 -17.33 7.22
N SER A 79 12.47 -18.46 7.89
CA SER A 79 13.51 -18.66 8.92
C SER A 79 14.93 -18.77 8.36
N ASP A 80 15.08 -18.90 7.05
CA ASP A 80 16.33 -18.93 6.31
C ASP A 80 16.89 -17.54 6.01
N LEU A 81 16.12 -16.46 6.28
CA LEU A 81 16.51 -15.08 6.05
C LEU A 81 16.69 -14.33 7.36
N ASN A 82 17.75 -13.51 7.46
CA ASN A 82 17.91 -12.53 8.53
C ASN A 82 17.04 -11.28 8.28
N GLY A 83 16.94 -10.39 9.28
CA GLY A 83 16.06 -9.22 9.20
C GLY A 83 16.33 -8.33 7.99
N LEU A 84 17.60 -8.07 7.67
CA LEU A 84 17.99 -7.31 6.48
C LEU A 84 17.58 -7.99 5.17
N GLN A 85 17.78 -9.30 5.07
CA GLN A 85 17.40 -10.07 3.89
C GLN A 85 15.88 -10.09 3.70
N LYS A 86 15.12 -10.21 4.79
CA LYS A 86 13.65 -10.09 4.78
C LYS A 86 13.21 -8.72 4.29
N LEU A 87 13.84 -7.66 4.77
CA LEU A 87 13.54 -6.29 4.35
C LEU A 87 13.80 -6.08 2.85
N ARG A 88 14.94 -6.59 2.33
CA ARG A 88 15.25 -6.58 0.90
C ARG A 88 14.23 -7.36 0.08
N GLU A 89 13.83 -8.54 0.56
CA GLU A 89 12.87 -9.39 -0.14
C GLU A 89 11.48 -8.75 -0.20
N VAL A 90 11.02 -8.06 0.85
CA VAL A 90 9.79 -7.24 0.83
C VAL A 90 9.85 -6.20 -0.27
N VAL A 91 10.96 -5.45 -0.36
CA VAL A 91 11.13 -4.42 -1.40
C VAL A 91 11.11 -5.06 -2.80
N ARG A 92 11.80 -6.19 -2.99
CA ARG A 92 11.83 -6.92 -4.26
C ARG A 92 10.43 -7.41 -4.66
N LEU A 93 9.69 -8.04 -3.75
CA LEU A 93 8.33 -8.52 -4.00
C LEU A 93 7.37 -7.38 -4.33
N ASN A 94 7.50 -6.27 -3.63
CA ASN A 94 6.68 -5.10 -3.88
C ASN A 94 6.93 -4.46 -5.26
N GLN A 95 8.16 -4.52 -5.77
CA GLN A 95 8.53 -4.02 -7.10
C GLN A 95 8.11 -4.96 -8.23
N SER A 96 8.04 -6.27 -7.99
CA SER A 96 7.68 -7.29 -8.98
C SER A 96 6.17 -7.52 -9.13
N ASP A 97 5.34 -6.89 -8.31
CA ASP A 97 3.88 -7.02 -8.36
C ASP A 97 3.31 -6.08 -9.43
N GLU A 98 3.10 -6.62 -10.65
CA GLU A 98 2.50 -5.89 -11.77
C GLU A 98 1.11 -5.34 -11.45
N SER A 99 0.30 -6.06 -10.66
CA SER A 99 -1.05 -5.62 -10.30
C SER A 99 -1.03 -4.35 -9.44
N ARG A 100 -0.04 -4.21 -8.56
CA ARG A 100 0.20 -2.99 -7.78
C ARG A 100 0.72 -1.85 -8.65
N THR A 101 1.59 -2.15 -9.61
CA THR A 101 2.12 -1.17 -10.56
C THR A 101 0.99 -0.59 -11.40
N ASP A 102 0.10 -1.42 -11.92
CA ASP A 102 -1.06 -0.98 -12.70
C ASP A 102 -2.03 -0.14 -11.86
N MET A 103 -2.30 -0.53 -10.61
CA MET A 103 -3.10 0.28 -9.71
C MET A 103 -2.44 1.61 -9.38
N THR A 104 -1.13 1.63 -9.16
CA THR A 104 -0.40 2.87 -8.90
C THR A 104 -0.48 3.82 -10.08
N VAL A 105 -0.36 3.32 -11.30
CA VAL A 105 -0.51 4.12 -12.53
C VAL A 105 -1.95 4.63 -12.69
N GLN A 106 -2.96 3.80 -12.44
CA GLN A 106 -4.37 4.18 -12.52
C GLN A 106 -4.82 5.07 -11.35
N SER A 107 -4.11 5.07 -10.23
CA SER A 107 -4.37 5.94 -9.08
C SER A 107 -3.79 7.36 -9.21
N ILE A 108 -3.14 7.68 -10.35
CA ILE A 108 -2.60 9.04 -10.60
C ILE A 108 -3.61 10.16 -10.31
N PRO A 109 -4.90 10.07 -10.74
CA PRO A 109 -5.91 11.05 -10.37
C PRO A 109 -6.22 11.09 -8.86
N ILE A 110 -6.10 9.96 -8.19
CA ILE A 110 -6.43 9.80 -6.76
C ILE A 110 -5.53 10.68 -5.89
N THR A 111 -4.25 10.78 -6.21
CA THR A 111 -3.29 11.60 -5.45
C THR A 111 -3.55 13.11 -5.55
N ARG A 112 -4.44 13.55 -6.43
CA ARG A 112 -4.92 14.95 -6.51
C ARG A 112 -6.04 15.25 -5.52
N ASN A 113 -6.63 14.22 -4.91
CA ASN A 113 -7.65 14.37 -3.89
C ASN A 113 -6.98 14.40 -2.50
N PRO A 114 -7.01 15.54 -1.76
CA PRO A 114 -6.36 15.66 -0.45
C PRO A 114 -6.85 14.62 0.57
N ARG A 115 -8.11 14.19 0.49
CA ARG A 115 -8.66 13.16 1.38
C ARG A 115 -7.96 11.83 1.19
N ILE A 116 -7.77 11.41 -0.06
CA ILE A 116 -7.11 10.14 -0.38
C ILE A 116 -5.64 10.17 0.06
N LEU A 117 -4.96 11.33 -0.08
CA LEU A 117 -3.61 11.48 0.45
C LEU A 117 -3.55 11.30 1.97
N VAL A 118 -4.53 11.83 2.70
CA VAL A 118 -4.62 11.66 4.15
C VAL A 118 -4.86 10.20 4.50
N GLU A 119 -5.79 9.51 3.82
CA GLU A 119 -6.06 8.08 4.03
C GLU A 119 -4.83 7.22 3.70
N MET A 120 -4.09 7.53 2.62
CA MET A 120 -2.84 6.84 2.30
C MET A 120 -1.79 7.01 3.42
N ILE A 121 -1.65 8.19 3.98
CA ILE A 121 -0.72 8.44 5.09
C ILE A 121 -1.16 7.65 6.34
N ASP A 122 -2.46 7.65 6.65
CA ASP A 122 -2.99 6.91 7.80
C ASP A 122 -2.83 5.39 7.61
N SER A 123 -3.11 4.86 6.42
CA SER A 123 -2.90 3.46 6.07
C SER A 123 -1.41 3.08 6.19
N ASN A 124 -0.50 3.89 5.67
CA ASN A 124 0.94 3.69 5.84
C ASN A 124 1.33 3.60 7.31
N ARG A 125 0.87 4.55 8.13
CA ARG A 125 1.14 4.60 9.58
C ARG A 125 0.56 3.38 10.30
N ARG A 126 -0.67 3.00 9.99
CA ARG A 126 -1.42 1.93 10.68
C ARG A 126 -0.99 0.54 10.26
N ILE A 127 -0.64 0.35 8.99
CA ILE A 127 -0.37 -0.96 8.40
C ILE A 127 1.12 -1.18 8.13
N LEU A 128 1.75 -0.31 7.34
CA LEU A 128 3.11 -0.57 6.86
C LEU A 128 4.18 -0.31 7.93
N THR A 129 4.03 0.76 8.70
CA THR A 129 5.01 1.10 9.76
C THR A 129 5.26 -0.05 10.73
N PRO A 130 4.22 -0.74 11.29
CA PRO A 130 4.44 -1.89 12.17
C PRO A 130 5.22 -3.03 11.52
N TYR A 131 4.94 -3.33 10.24
CA TYR A 131 5.66 -4.40 9.53
C TYR A 131 7.13 -4.03 9.28
N PHE A 132 7.42 -2.80 8.88
CA PHE A 132 8.80 -2.35 8.70
C PHE A 132 9.56 -2.35 10.03
N LEU A 133 8.93 -1.88 11.11
CA LEU A 133 9.53 -1.87 12.44
C LEU A 133 9.92 -3.28 12.87
N GLU A 134 9.02 -4.26 12.74
CA GLU A 134 9.29 -5.65 13.08
C GLU A 134 10.55 -6.18 12.37
N LEU A 135 10.68 -5.94 11.06
CA LEU A 135 11.84 -6.42 10.30
C LEU A 135 13.14 -5.69 10.66
N ILE A 136 13.07 -4.39 10.96
CA ILE A 136 14.25 -3.61 11.37
C ILE A 136 14.71 -4.05 12.78
N GLU A 137 13.78 -4.27 13.70
CA GLU A 137 14.08 -4.77 15.04
C GLU A 137 14.64 -6.21 15.00
N GLU A 138 14.09 -7.09 14.16
CA GLU A 138 14.65 -8.42 13.91
C GLU A 138 16.10 -8.31 13.41
N GLY A 139 16.37 -7.40 12.45
CA GLY A 139 17.71 -7.16 11.93
C GLY A 139 18.68 -6.59 12.99
N ASN A 140 18.21 -5.73 13.88
CA ASN A 140 19.00 -5.26 15.01
C ASN A 140 19.32 -6.40 16.00
N GLN A 141 18.38 -7.32 16.21
CA GLN A 141 18.56 -8.47 17.11
C GLN A 141 19.52 -9.52 16.54
N ASP A 142 19.44 -9.81 15.24
CA ASP A 142 20.29 -10.79 14.57
C ASP A 142 21.64 -10.21 14.09
N GLY A 143 21.83 -8.89 14.24
CA GLY A 143 23.06 -8.18 13.89
C GLY A 143 23.20 -7.89 12.39
N SER A 144 22.18 -8.12 11.58
CA SER A 144 22.19 -7.79 10.15
C SER A 144 21.88 -6.32 9.85
N ILE A 145 21.24 -5.63 10.81
CA ILE A 145 20.99 -4.18 10.79
C ILE A 145 21.62 -3.60 12.07
N HIS A 146 22.18 -2.39 11.97
CA HIS A 146 22.78 -1.68 13.08
C HIS A 146 22.27 -0.25 13.11
N THR A 147 21.09 -0.03 13.68
CA THR A 147 20.49 1.30 13.76
C THR A 147 19.85 1.57 15.13
N GLU A 148 20.04 2.77 15.65
CA GLU A 148 19.27 3.28 16.79
C GLU A 148 17.95 3.97 16.39
N TYR A 149 17.73 4.14 15.08
CA TYR A 149 16.59 4.86 14.50
C TYR A 149 15.53 3.91 13.89
N ALA A 150 15.30 2.77 14.53
CA ALA A 150 14.38 1.74 13.98
C ALA A 150 12.96 2.28 13.76
N HIS A 151 12.43 3.04 14.71
CA HIS A 151 11.10 3.65 14.61
C HIS A 151 11.03 4.71 13.52
N GLU A 152 11.99 5.62 13.46
CA GLU A 152 12.04 6.71 12.50
C GLU A 152 12.17 6.17 11.06
N ILE A 153 12.99 5.15 10.87
CA ILE A 153 13.13 4.48 9.56
C ILE A 153 11.83 3.77 9.18
N ALA A 154 11.20 3.06 10.12
CA ALA A 154 9.94 2.37 9.88
C ALA A 154 8.79 3.31 9.51
N GLU A 155 8.76 4.52 10.06
CA GLU A 155 7.79 5.56 9.69
C GLU A 155 8.13 6.23 8.36
N LEU A 156 9.41 6.47 8.10
CA LEU A 156 9.87 7.19 6.91
C LEU A 156 9.80 6.34 5.64
N LEU A 157 10.10 5.06 5.71
CA LEU A 157 10.13 4.15 4.55
C LEU A 157 8.81 4.10 3.78
N PRO A 158 7.63 3.91 4.41
CA PRO A 158 6.35 3.95 3.72
C PRO A 158 6.11 5.28 3.01
N LEU A 159 6.43 6.42 3.65
CA LEU A 159 6.25 7.74 3.06
C LEU A 159 7.15 7.96 1.85
N LEU A 160 8.41 7.55 1.93
CA LEU A 160 9.34 7.67 0.81
C LEU A 160 8.93 6.79 -0.37
N THR A 161 8.50 5.57 -0.12
CA THR A 161 8.16 4.62 -1.18
C THR A 161 6.79 4.88 -1.80
N SER A 162 5.79 5.30 -1.02
CA SER A 162 4.42 5.50 -1.51
C SER A 162 4.11 6.94 -1.94
N LEU A 163 4.82 7.95 -1.43
CA LEU A 163 4.56 9.35 -1.78
C LEU A 163 5.71 10.00 -2.56
N TRP A 164 6.95 9.91 -2.03
CA TRP A 164 8.08 10.60 -2.67
C TRP A 164 8.53 9.95 -3.98
N LEU A 165 8.41 8.63 -4.11
CA LEU A 165 8.68 7.93 -5.36
C LEU A 165 7.50 7.95 -6.34
N LEU A 166 6.32 8.45 -5.94
CA LEU A 166 5.15 8.50 -6.81
C LEU A 166 5.23 9.67 -7.81
N PRO A 167 5.30 9.40 -9.14
CA PRO A 167 5.46 10.47 -10.14
C PRO A 167 4.32 11.48 -10.19
N SER A 168 3.12 11.11 -9.75
CA SER A 168 1.98 12.03 -9.67
C SER A 168 2.10 13.05 -8.53
N VAL A 169 2.90 12.76 -7.50
CA VAL A 169 3.19 13.67 -6.38
C VAL A 169 4.49 14.44 -6.64
N PHE A 170 5.55 13.72 -7.02
CA PHE A 170 6.84 14.30 -7.37
C PHE A 170 7.23 13.89 -8.79
N PRO A 171 6.82 14.66 -9.81
CA PRO A 171 7.13 14.36 -11.21
C PRO A 171 8.62 14.13 -11.44
N ALA A 172 8.96 13.04 -12.11
CA ALA A 172 10.34 12.66 -12.35
C ALA A 172 10.50 11.91 -13.68
N THR A 173 11.56 12.19 -14.42
CA THR A 173 11.99 11.39 -15.56
C THR A 173 12.53 10.04 -15.08
N LYS A 174 12.64 9.06 -16.00
CA LYS A 174 13.26 7.75 -15.69
C LYS A 174 14.65 7.89 -15.04
N LYS A 175 15.47 8.83 -15.54
CA LYS A 175 16.81 9.10 -14.98
C LYS A 175 16.73 9.66 -13.55
N GLN A 176 15.81 10.58 -13.30
CA GLN A 176 15.59 11.15 -11.95
C GLN A 176 15.01 10.10 -10.99
N MET A 177 14.12 9.24 -11.46
CA MET A 177 13.58 8.16 -10.64
C MET A 177 14.69 7.19 -10.19
N ARG A 178 15.57 6.76 -11.11
CA ARG A 178 16.76 5.96 -10.73
C ARG A 178 17.61 6.66 -9.66
N ARG A 179 17.87 7.96 -9.81
CA ARG A 179 18.63 8.71 -8.79
C ARG A 179 17.94 8.75 -7.43
N LYS A 180 16.60 8.82 -7.40
CA LYS A 180 15.84 8.73 -6.15
C LYS A 180 16.03 7.37 -5.46
N PHE A 181 16.01 6.27 -6.22
CA PHE A 181 16.27 4.94 -5.68
C PHE A 181 17.70 4.81 -5.12
N TYR A 182 18.73 5.28 -5.84
CA TYR A 182 20.10 5.28 -5.33
C TYR A 182 20.22 6.14 -4.06
N PHE A 183 19.65 7.34 -4.06
CA PHE A 183 19.66 8.21 -2.89
C PHE A 183 19.01 7.54 -1.67
N LEU A 184 17.89 6.87 -1.87
CA LEU A 184 17.20 6.15 -0.79
C LEU A 184 18.08 5.01 -0.24
N GLY A 185 18.74 4.27 -1.13
CA GLY A 185 19.70 3.22 -0.74
C GLY A 185 20.86 3.77 0.07
N ASP A 186 21.53 4.82 -0.43
CA ASP A 186 22.66 5.48 0.26
C ASP A 186 22.24 6.06 1.63
N MET A 187 21.03 6.61 1.71
CA MET A 187 20.49 7.14 2.96
C MET A 187 20.32 6.03 4.00
N LEU A 188 19.69 4.93 3.61
CA LEU A 188 19.44 3.78 4.49
C LEU A 188 20.73 3.09 4.90
N GLU A 189 21.70 2.98 4.01
CA GLU A 189 23.04 2.47 4.33
C GLU A 189 23.71 3.30 5.41
N LYS A 190 23.69 4.63 5.29
CA LYS A 190 24.24 5.54 6.30
C LYS A 190 23.52 5.50 7.64
N MET A 191 22.26 5.04 7.64
CA MET A 191 21.45 4.84 8.84
C MET A 191 21.59 3.41 9.43
N GLY A 192 22.51 2.60 8.90
CA GLY A 192 22.77 1.23 9.37
C GLY A 192 21.88 0.15 8.73
N CYS A 193 21.06 0.52 7.73
CA CYS A 193 20.21 -0.38 6.98
C CYS A 193 20.74 -0.56 5.55
N LEU A 194 21.59 -1.55 5.31
CA LEU A 194 22.18 -1.86 4.00
C LEU A 194 21.14 -2.49 3.04
N LEU A 195 20.15 -1.71 2.56
CA LEU A 195 19.09 -2.24 1.69
C LEU A 195 19.55 -2.53 0.26
N TYR A 196 20.50 -1.79 -0.26
CA TYR A 196 21.01 -1.93 -1.63
C TYR A 196 22.51 -2.10 -1.59
N THR A 197 23.03 -3.25 -2.05
CA THR A 197 24.42 -3.37 -2.41
C THR A 197 24.60 -2.82 -3.83
N SER A 198 25.71 -2.10 -4.08
CA SER A 198 26.07 -1.51 -5.37
C SER A 198 26.27 -2.51 -6.51
N ASP A 199 26.03 -3.81 -6.29
CA ASP A 199 26.31 -4.91 -7.21
C ASP A 199 25.05 -5.60 -7.78
N ALA A 200 23.93 -4.87 -7.94
CA ALA A 200 22.73 -5.39 -8.61
C ALA A 200 22.34 -4.53 -9.82
#